data_ad12e19ac3dcb070c0cdffa7c497822a
#
_entry.id   ad12e19ac3dcb070c0cdffa7c497822a
#
_cell.length_a   1.000
_cell.length_b   1.000
_cell.length_c   1.000
_cell.angle_alpha   90.00
_cell.angle_beta   90.00
_cell.angle_gamma   90.00
#
_symmetry.space_group_name_H-M   'P 1'
#
loop_
_entity.id
_entity.type
_entity.pdbx_description
1 polymer ?
#
loop_
_entity_poly.entity_id
_entity_poly.type
_entity_poly.pdbx_seq_one_letter_code
_entity_poly.pdbx_strand_id
1 'polypeptide(L)'
;MNIETLIATFLTLCIFSFLYKDNPFYKLAEHLLVGISVGYVLVISVNTTLMPKLVNPVFKQGEFIYIIPGILGIFMLLRFLPRFTWLSRISIALIIGAGAGVAIPATIQARLFSQMQASMKDFASIDGIIIFLGIATTLAYFFFSKEHKGWFGATAKVGTWFLMIFFGATFGYTVMSRISLLIGRMQFLLGDFLHIIK
;
A
#
# COMPACT_ATOMS: atom_id res chain seq x y z
N MET A 1 24.40 6.83 26.35
CA MET A 1 23.82 7.27 25.08
C MET A 1 24.37 6.36 23.99
N ASN A 2 23.51 5.53 23.37
CA ASN A 2 23.97 4.58 22.37
C ASN A 2 24.15 5.29 21.02
N ILE A 3 25.14 4.86 20.23
CA ILE A 3 25.40 5.43 18.89
C ILE A 3 24.15 5.34 18.01
N GLU A 4 23.38 4.26 18.15
CA GLU A 4 22.13 4.05 17.43
C GLU A 4 21.09 5.14 17.73
N THR A 5 20.92 5.51 19.01
CA THR A 5 20.00 6.57 19.44
C THR A 5 20.42 7.93 18.86
N LEU A 6 21.74 8.20 18.82
CA LEU A 6 22.29 9.43 18.26
C LEU A 6 22.01 9.55 16.75
N ILE A 7 22.25 8.49 15.99
CA ILE A 7 21.97 8.43 14.55
C ILE A 7 20.47 8.59 14.29
N ALA A 8 19.63 7.85 15.05
CA ALA A 8 18.19 7.93 14.91
C ALA A 8 17.65 9.34 15.21
N THR A 9 18.18 9.99 16.25
CA THR A 9 17.83 11.39 16.59
C THR A 9 18.24 12.36 15.49
N PHE A 10 19.48 12.25 15.01
CA PHE A 10 19.98 13.09 13.92
C PHE A 10 19.11 12.96 12.67
N LEU A 11 18.81 11.73 12.24
CA LEU A 11 17.94 11.49 11.07
C LEU A 11 16.51 12.00 11.29
N THR A 12 15.98 11.88 12.51
CA THR A 12 14.64 12.39 12.84
C THR A 12 14.61 13.92 12.75
N LEU A 13 15.62 14.60 13.24
CA LEU A 13 15.74 16.06 13.13
C LEU A 13 15.94 16.50 11.67
N CYS A 14 16.70 15.75 10.88
CA CYS A 14 16.85 16.00 9.45
C CYS A 14 15.50 15.91 8.72
N ILE A 15 14.67 14.93 9.06
CA ILE A 15 13.32 14.78 8.48
C ILE A 15 12.41 15.94 8.95
N PHE A 16 12.46 16.31 10.21
CA PHE A 16 11.64 17.43 10.73
C PHE A 16 12.05 18.79 10.14
N SER A 17 13.28 18.94 9.67
CA SER A 17 13.72 20.19 9.03
C SER A 17 12.91 20.53 7.77
N PHE A 18 12.27 19.52 7.13
CA PHE A 18 11.35 19.72 6.01
C PHE A 18 10.14 20.59 6.36
N LEU A 19 9.70 20.62 7.65
CA LEU A 19 8.58 21.46 8.08
C LEU A 19 8.84 22.95 7.86
N TYR A 20 10.09 23.36 7.86
CA TYR A 20 10.47 24.76 7.67
C TYR A 20 10.74 25.08 6.20
N LYS A 21 11.62 24.32 5.54
CA LYS A 21 11.98 24.50 4.14
C LYS A 21 12.71 23.25 3.64
N ASP A 22 12.67 23.02 2.31
CA ASP A 22 13.48 21.99 1.68
C ASP A 22 14.97 22.27 1.86
N ASN A 23 15.65 21.41 2.61
CA ASN A 23 17.04 21.57 3.04
C ASN A 23 17.90 20.38 2.57
N PRO A 24 19.22 20.58 2.38
CA PRO A 24 20.14 19.50 2.04
C PRO A 24 20.17 18.36 3.09
N PHE A 25 19.91 18.67 4.36
CA PHE A 25 19.79 17.67 5.44
C PHE A 25 18.59 16.73 5.24
N TYR A 26 17.45 17.29 4.85
CA TYR A 26 16.28 16.49 4.50
C TYR A 26 16.57 15.58 3.29
N LYS A 27 17.17 16.12 2.23
CA LYS A 27 17.55 15.34 1.03
C LYS A 27 18.51 14.21 1.37
N LEU A 28 19.47 14.42 2.27
CA LEU A 28 20.37 13.38 2.74
C LEU A 28 19.60 12.25 3.44
N ALA A 29 18.68 12.58 4.37
CA ALA A 29 17.86 11.60 5.05
C ALA A 29 16.93 10.84 4.10
N GLU A 30 16.35 11.53 3.13
CA GLU A 30 15.51 10.96 2.07
C GLU A 30 16.30 9.97 1.19
N HIS A 31 17.46 10.37 0.68
CA HIS A 31 18.31 9.50 -0.14
C HIS A 31 18.83 8.29 0.63
N LEU A 32 19.17 8.45 1.92
CA LEU A 32 19.53 7.34 2.80
C LEU A 32 18.37 6.36 2.97
N LEU A 33 17.16 6.88 3.25
CA LEU A 33 15.98 6.04 3.44
C LEU A 33 15.67 5.24 2.17
N VAL A 34 15.65 5.91 1.02
CA VAL A 34 15.37 5.25 -0.27
C VAL A 34 16.48 4.26 -0.62
N GLY A 35 17.75 4.65 -0.45
CA GLY A 35 18.89 3.78 -0.77
C GLY A 35 18.92 2.51 0.09
N ILE A 36 18.73 2.65 1.39
CA ILE A 36 18.70 1.49 2.32
C ILE A 36 17.47 0.62 2.02
N SER A 37 16.31 1.21 1.80
CA SER A 37 15.08 0.45 1.51
C SER A 37 15.21 -0.36 0.22
N VAL A 38 15.70 0.25 -0.85
CA VAL A 38 15.91 -0.43 -2.14
C VAL A 38 16.98 -1.50 -2.02
N GLY A 39 18.11 -1.19 -1.36
CA GLY A 39 19.17 -2.15 -1.12
C GLY A 39 18.69 -3.37 -0.32
N TYR A 40 17.93 -3.14 0.74
CA TYR A 40 17.37 -4.21 1.56
C TYR A 40 16.40 -5.12 0.76
N VAL A 41 15.46 -4.52 0.01
CA VAL A 41 14.54 -5.27 -0.85
C VAL A 41 15.29 -6.06 -1.92
N LEU A 42 16.35 -5.49 -2.50
CA LEU A 42 17.18 -6.17 -3.49
C LEU A 42 17.88 -7.39 -2.88
N VAL A 43 18.54 -7.23 -1.74
CA VAL A 43 19.24 -8.33 -1.05
C VAL A 43 18.27 -9.46 -0.66
N ILE A 44 17.10 -9.10 -0.11
CA ILE A 44 16.06 -10.10 0.21
C ILE A 44 15.60 -10.80 -1.08
N SER A 45 15.28 -10.07 -2.13
CA SER A 45 14.81 -10.65 -3.39
C SER A 45 15.84 -11.61 -3.99
N VAL A 46 17.12 -11.27 -3.93
CA VAL A 46 18.19 -12.16 -4.38
C VAL A 46 18.26 -13.43 -3.52
N ASN A 47 18.30 -13.28 -2.20
CA ASN A 47 18.51 -14.40 -1.29
C ASN A 47 17.28 -15.31 -1.13
N THR A 48 16.05 -14.76 -1.16
CA THR A 48 14.83 -15.53 -0.93
C THR A 48 14.12 -15.96 -2.21
N THR A 49 14.38 -15.27 -3.32
CA THR A 49 13.69 -15.60 -4.58
C THR A 49 14.66 -16.06 -5.65
N LEU A 50 15.67 -15.28 -5.97
CA LEU A 50 16.55 -15.56 -7.10
C LEU A 50 17.45 -16.78 -6.82
N MET A 51 18.10 -16.84 -5.68
CA MET A 51 18.96 -17.96 -5.32
C MET A 51 18.21 -19.30 -5.16
N PRO A 52 17.13 -19.39 -4.33
CA PRO A 52 16.48 -20.69 -4.11
C PRO A 52 15.55 -21.10 -5.24
N LYS A 53 14.93 -20.17 -5.97
CA LYS A 53 13.93 -20.49 -6.99
C LYS A 53 14.47 -20.54 -8.42
N LEU A 54 15.63 -19.95 -8.69
CA LEU A 54 16.21 -19.94 -10.02
C LEU A 54 17.60 -20.59 -10.03
N VAL A 55 18.55 -20.09 -9.22
CA VAL A 55 19.94 -20.55 -9.31
C VAL A 55 20.10 -21.97 -8.79
N ASN A 56 19.57 -22.29 -7.60
CA ASN A 56 19.71 -23.62 -7.03
C ASN A 56 19.03 -24.73 -7.84
N PRO A 57 17.78 -24.59 -8.31
CA PRO A 57 17.13 -25.62 -9.12
C PRO A 57 17.82 -25.85 -10.47
N VAL A 58 18.26 -24.78 -11.13
CA VAL A 58 18.93 -24.89 -12.45
C VAL A 58 20.32 -25.51 -12.32
N PHE A 59 21.14 -25.05 -11.37
CA PHE A 59 22.54 -25.48 -11.27
C PHE A 59 22.77 -26.70 -10.39
N LYS A 60 21.92 -26.96 -9.37
CA LYS A 60 22.12 -28.07 -8.43
C LYS A 60 21.18 -29.24 -8.68
N GLN A 61 19.96 -29.00 -9.18
CA GLN A 61 18.95 -30.05 -9.37
C GLN A 61 18.75 -30.42 -10.84
N GLY A 62 19.31 -29.63 -11.79
CA GLY A 62 19.21 -29.91 -13.22
C GLY A 62 17.79 -29.72 -13.80
N GLU A 63 16.92 -28.97 -13.11
CA GLU A 63 15.57 -28.71 -13.55
C GLU A 63 15.53 -27.58 -14.58
N PHE A 64 15.54 -27.92 -15.85
CA PHE A 64 15.58 -26.96 -16.97
C PHE A 64 14.33 -26.09 -17.09
N ILE A 65 13.22 -26.46 -16.45
CA ILE A 65 11.97 -25.70 -16.51
C ILE A 65 12.11 -24.28 -15.93
N TYR A 66 13.01 -24.11 -14.94
CA TYR A 66 13.27 -22.80 -14.33
C TYR A 66 14.15 -21.87 -15.18
N ILE A 67 14.66 -22.36 -16.31
CA ILE A 67 15.39 -21.51 -17.28
C ILE A 67 14.42 -20.53 -17.94
N ILE A 68 13.15 -20.93 -18.18
CA ILE A 68 12.16 -20.08 -18.83
C ILE A 68 11.98 -18.74 -18.08
N PRO A 69 11.66 -18.70 -16.77
CA PRO A 69 11.60 -17.46 -16.01
C PRO A 69 12.94 -16.74 -15.92
N GLY A 70 14.06 -17.47 -15.97
CA GLY A 70 15.38 -16.85 -16.01
C GLY A 70 15.61 -16.06 -17.31
N ILE A 71 15.29 -16.60 -18.45
CA ILE A 71 15.37 -15.91 -19.77
C ILE A 71 14.44 -14.69 -19.79
N LEU A 72 13.22 -14.83 -19.26
CA LEU A 72 12.29 -13.71 -19.15
C LEU A 72 12.83 -12.57 -18.25
N GLY A 73 13.53 -12.94 -17.16
CA GLY A 73 14.24 -11.97 -16.32
C GLY A 73 15.34 -11.23 -17.07
N ILE A 74 16.14 -11.96 -17.85
CA ILE A 74 17.17 -11.34 -18.71
C ILE A 74 16.55 -10.42 -19.75
N PHE A 75 15.41 -10.81 -20.38
CA PHE A 75 14.70 -9.94 -21.31
C PHE A 75 14.23 -8.63 -20.65
N MET A 76 13.87 -8.69 -19.37
CA MET A 76 13.51 -7.49 -18.62
C MET A 76 14.72 -6.56 -18.41
N LEU A 77 15.90 -7.11 -18.15
CA LEU A 77 17.14 -6.34 -18.02
C LEU A 77 17.60 -5.74 -19.35
N LEU A 78 17.26 -6.33 -20.50
CA LEU A 78 17.55 -5.77 -21.81
C LEU A 78 16.85 -4.42 -22.08
N ARG A 79 15.95 -3.99 -21.21
CA ARG A 79 15.37 -2.64 -21.24
C ARG A 79 16.41 -1.52 -21.12
N PHE A 80 17.55 -1.78 -20.46
CA PHE A 80 18.65 -0.81 -20.36
C PHE A 80 19.39 -0.62 -21.67
N LEU A 81 19.22 -1.54 -22.64
CA LEU A 81 19.85 -1.48 -23.97
C LEU A 81 18.81 -0.99 -25.01
N PRO A 82 18.96 0.22 -25.56
CA PRO A 82 17.95 0.81 -26.47
C PRO A 82 17.63 -0.09 -27.68
N ARG A 83 18.62 -0.83 -28.16
CA ARG A 83 18.50 -1.70 -29.33
C ARG A 83 17.62 -2.93 -29.12
N PHE A 84 17.53 -3.44 -27.87
CA PHE A 84 16.80 -4.67 -27.52
C PHE A 84 15.57 -4.42 -26.66
N THR A 85 15.14 -3.17 -26.51
CA THR A 85 14.00 -2.78 -25.68
C THR A 85 12.69 -3.50 -26.05
N TRP A 86 12.54 -3.91 -27.32
CA TRP A 86 11.32 -4.61 -27.76
C TRP A 86 11.16 -6.00 -27.10
N LEU A 87 12.26 -6.71 -26.77
CA LEU A 87 12.18 -8.00 -26.08
C LEU A 87 11.65 -7.84 -24.64
N SER A 88 11.94 -6.73 -23.98
CA SER A 88 11.43 -6.49 -22.64
C SER A 88 9.90 -6.37 -22.59
N ARG A 89 9.27 -6.00 -23.72
CA ARG A 89 7.80 -5.93 -23.82
C ARG A 89 7.14 -7.28 -23.62
N ILE A 90 7.79 -8.37 -24.06
CA ILE A 90 7.27 -9.73 -23.92
C ILE A 90 7.20 -10.10 -22.41
N SER A 91 8.28 -9.87 -21.68
CA SER A 91 8.34 -10.15 -20.24
C SER A 91 7.36 -9.28 -19.47
N ILE A 92 7.26 -8.00 -19.80
CA ILE A 92 6.32 -7.06 -19.16
C ILE A 92 4.87 -7.48 -19.45
N ALA A 93 4.55 -7.82 -20.71
CA ALA A 93 3.22 -8.28 -21.09
C ALA A 93 2.82 -9.56 -20.35
N LEU A 94 3.75 -10.50 -20.17
CA LEU A 94 3.51 -11.73 -19.43
C LEU A 94 3.28 -11.46 -17.94
N ILE A 95 4.10 -10.61 -17.31
CA ILE A 95 3.96 -10.26 -15.89
C ILE A 95 2.63 -9.53 -15.65
N ILE A 96 2.31 -8.54 -16.49
CA ILE A 96 1.06 -7.78 -16.38
C ILE A 96 -0.14 -8.69 -16.66
N GLY A 97 -0.08 -9.49 -17.73
CA GLY A 97 -1.16 -10.41 -18.09
C GLY A 97 -1.44 -11.46 -17.03
N ALA A 98 -0.39 -12.16 -16.57
CA ALA A 98 -0.51 -13.15 -15.50
C ALA A 98 -0.93 -12.49 -14.17
N GLY A 99 -0.32 -11.35 -13.81
CA GLY A 99 -0.66 -10.61 -12.62
C GLY A 99 -2.11 -10.15 -12.61
N ALA A 100 -2.58 -9.54 -13.71
CA ALA A 100 -3.98 -9.13 -13.86
C ALA A 100 -4.94 -10.33 -13.85
N GLY A 101 -4.57 -11.41 -14.55
CA GLY A 101 -5.39 -12.63 -14.61
C GLY A 101 -5.62 -13.27 -13.24
N VAL A 102 -4.63 -13.23 -12.35
CA VAL A 102 -4.76 -13.74 -10.98
C VAL A 102 -5.35 -12.69 -10.03
N ALA A 103 -4.93 -11.42 -10.15
CA ALA A 103 -5.34 -10.39 -9.23
C ALA A 103 -6.82 -10.00 -9.36
N ILE A 104 -7.37 -9.96 -10.59
CA ILE A 104 -8.77 -9.56 -10.81
C ILE A 104 -9.74 -10.52 -10.12
N PRO A 105 -9.71 -11.85 -10.37
CA PRO A 105 -10.60 -12.78 -9.69
C PRO A 105 -10.38 -12.79 -8.16
N ALA A 106 -9.13 -12.75 -7.72
CA ALA A 106 -8.80 -12.73 -6.30
C ALA A 106 -9.33 -11.49 -5.59
N THR A 107 -9.20 -10.30 -6.20
CA THR A 107 -9.73 -9.06 -5.62
C THR A 107 -11.25 -9.01 -5.64
N ILE A 108 -11.90 -9.51 -6.68
CA ILE A 108 -13.35 -9.64 -6.73
C ILE A 108 -13.83 -10.55 -5.60
N GLN A 109 -13.22 -11.71 -5.45
CA GLN A 109 -13.60 -12.67 -4.40
C GLN A 109 -13.32 -12.11 -3.00
N ALA A 110 -12.12 -11.60 -2.74
CA ALA A 110 -11.73 -11.15 -1.40
C ALA A 110 -12.37 -9.82 -0.99
N ARG A 111 -12.56 -8.90 -1.93
CA ARG A 111 -13.08 -7.56 -1.61
C ARG A 111 -14.57 -7.40 -1.88
N LEU A 112 -15.09 -7.90 -3.00
CA LEU A 112 -16.51 -7.77 -3.31
C LEU A 112 -17.34 -8.85 -2.63
N PHE A 113 -17.09 -10.12 -2.91
CA PHE A 113 -17.93 -11.19 -2.38
C PHE A 113 -17.82 -11.33 -0.86
N SER A 114 -16.64 -11.23 -0.29
CA SER A 114 -16.47 -11.28 1.17
C SER A 114 -17.14 -10.10 1.86
N GLN A 115 -17.06 -8.89 1.28
CA GLN A 115 -17.72 -7.69 1.79
C GLN A 115 -19.25 -7.83 1.70
N MET A 116 -19.76 -8.30 0.57
CA MET A 116 -21.19 -8.58 0.40
C MET A 116 -21.68 -9.62 1.41
N GLN A 117 -20.95 -10.71 1.56
CA GLN A 117 -21.29 -11.77 2.50
C GLN A 117 -21.26 -11.27 3.96
N ALA A 118 -20.28 -10.47 4.34
CA ALA A 118 -20.21 -9.85 5.67
C ALA A 118 -21.39 -8.90 5.90
N SER A 119 -21.74 -8.08 4.91
CA SER A 119 -22.88 -7.16 4.99
C SER A 119 -24.24 -7.85 5.04
N MET A 120 -24.34 -9.08 4.55
CA MET A 120 -25.58 -9.87 4.53
C MET A 120 -25.74 -10.81 5.72
N LYS A 121 -24.66 -11.14 6.43
CA LYS A 121 -24.68 -12.14 7.52
C LYS A 121 -25.41 -11.66 8.77
N ASP A 122 -25.42 -10.37 9.07
CA ASP A 122 -25.86 -9.81 10.35
C ASP A 122 -27.22 -9.09 10.27
N PHE A 123 -28.10 -9.48 9.36
CA PHE A 123 -29.45 -8.90 9.29
C PHE A 123 -30.28 -9.00 10.57
N ALA A 124 -29.90 -9.89 11.49
CA ALA A 124 -30.55 -10.04 12.79
C ALA A 124 -30.06 -9.02 13.83
N SER A 125 -28.94 -8.33 13.57
CA SER A 125 -28.36 -7.31 14.44
C SER A 125 -28.77 -5.89 14.01
N ILE A 126 -28.91 -4.98 14.97
CA ILE A 126 -29.16 -3.55 14.70
C ILE A 126 -28.07 -2.97 13.81
N ASP A 127 -26.81 -3.35 14.08
CA ASP A 127 -25.65 -2.89 13.31
C ASP A 127 -25.75 -3.33 11.84
N GLY A 128 -26.16 -4.58 11.58
CA GLY A 128 -26.32 -5.10 10.24
C GLY A 128 -27.41 -4.37 9.44
N ILE A 129 -28.51 -4.01 10.09
CA ILE A 129 -29.58 -3.22 9.47
C ILE A 129 -29.06 -1.83 9.10
N ILE A 130 -28.33 -1.16 9.96
CA ILE A 130 -27.74 0.16 9.72
C ILE A 130 -26.74 0.11 8.55
N ILE A 131 -25.89 -0.90 8.53
CA ILE A 131 -24.90 -1.12 7.46
C ILE A 131 -25.61 -1.34 6.12
N PHE A 132 -26.64 -2.20 6.11
CA PHE A 132 -27.40 -2.46 4.88
C PHE A 132 -28.12 -1.21 4.36
N LEU A 133 -28.78 -0.46 5.24
CA LEU A 133 -29.42 0.81 4.88
C LEU A 133 -28.40 1.82 4.37
N GLY A 134 -27.24 1.92 5.02
CA GLY A 134 -26.14 2.77 4.58
C GLY A 134 -25.65 2.42 3.18
N ILE A 135 -25.44 1.12 2.91
CA ILE A 135 -25.01 0.65 1.59
C ILE A 135 -26.10 0.93 0.53
N ALA A 136 -27.35 0.55 0.80
CA ALA A 136 -28.44 0.71 -0.16
C ALA A 136 -28.69 2.20 -0.50
N THR A 137 -28.69 3.08 0.51
CA THR A 137 -28.88 4.52 0.31
C THR A 137 -27.69 5.17 -0.40
N THR A 138 -26.46 4.72 -0.12
CA THR A 138 -25.26 5.19 -0.81
C THR A 138 -25.24 4.73 -2.27
N LEU A 139 -25.62 3.48 -2.56
CA LEU A 139 -25.77 3.00 -3.94
C LEU A 139 -26.84 3.79 -4.70
N ALA A 140 -27.97 4.14 -4.05
CA ALA A 140 -28.98 4.98 -4.64
C ALA A 140 -28.45 6.39 -4.98
N TYR A 141 -27.58 6.94 -4.15
CA TYR A 141 -26.91 8.22 -4.43
C TYR A 141 -26.01 8.14 -5.67
N PHE A 142 -25.23 7.07 -5.83
CA PHE A 142 -24.35 6.88 -6.99
C PHE A 142 -25.06 6.42 -8.26
N PHE A 143 -26.34 6.18 -8.19
CA PHE A 143 -27.12 5.79 -9.37
C PHE A 143 -27.54 7.01 -10.19
N PHE A 144 -26.67 7.44 -11.10
CA PHE A 144 -26.86 8.63 -11.91
C PHE A 144 -27.82 8.48 -13.11
N SER A 145 -28.28 7.26 -13.41
CA SER A 145 -29.21 7.02 -14.54
C SER A 145 -30.59 7.57 -14.33
N LYS A 146 -30.99 7.90 -13.11
CA LYS A 146 -32.32 8.43 -12.77
C LYS A 146 -32.18 9.75 -12.02
N GLU A 147 -33.05 10.73 -12.38
CA GLU A 147 -33.12 11.99 -11.65
C GLU A 147 -33.48 11.80 -10.17
N HIS A 148 -32.73 12.45 -9.28
CA HIS A 148 -32.95 12.41 -7.84
C HIS A 148 -34.15 13.26 -7.42
N LYS A 149 -35.38 12.87 -7.87
CA LYS A 149 -36.62 13.57 -7.52
C LYS A 149 -37.58 12.67 -6.71
N GLY A 150 -38.37 13.26 -5.83
CA GLY A 150 -39.34 12.55 -5.01
C GLY A 150 -38.68 11.58 -4.00
N TRP A 151 -39.24 10.39 -3.86
CA TRP A 151 -38.76 9.36 -2.91
C TRP A 151 -37.31 8.94 -3.14
N PHE A 152 -36.91 8.82 -4.39
CA PHE A 152 -35.54 8.46 -4.74
C PHE A 152 -34.54 9.56 -4.34
N GLY A 153 -34.91 10.82 -4.45
CA GLY A 153 -34.11 11.94 -3.97
C GLY A 153 -33.96 11.96 -2.43
N ALA A 154 -35.02 11.58 -1.70
CA ALA A 154 -34.94 11.47 -0.24
C ALA A 154 -33.98 10.36 0.19
N THR A 155 -34.01 9.19 -0.45
CA THR A 155 -33.10 8.08 -0.19
C THR A 155 -31.64 8.47 -0.52
N ALA A 156 -31.41 9.14 -1.64
CA ALA A 156 -30.10 9.64 -2.02
C ALA A 156 -29.57 10.67 -1.01
N LYS A 157 -30.42 11.51 -0.43
CA LYS A 157 -30.04 12.48 0.61
C LYS A 157 -29.58 11.78 1.90
N VAL A 158 -30.24 10.70 2.29
CA VAL A 158 -29.82 9.87 3.43
C VAL A 158 -28.44 9.24 3.12
N GLY A 159 -28.26 8.71 1.91
CA GLY A 159 -26.95 8.20 1.46
C GLY A 159 -25.84 9.24 1.54
N THR A 160 -26.14 10.51 1.21
CA THR A 160 -25.16 11.60 1.35
C THR A 160 -24.75 11.81 2.81
N TRP A 161 -25.67 11.69 3.77
CA TRP A 161 -25.33 11.78 5.19
C TRP A 161 -24.42 10.64 5.64
N PHE A 162 -24.70 9.41 5.23
CA PHE A 162 -23.80 8.28 5.51
C PHE A 162 -22.42 8.51 4.94
N LEU A 163 -22.31 9.02 3.70
CA LEU A 163 -21.02 9.36 3.09
C LEU A 163 -20.28 10.46 3.86
N MET A 164 -20.97 11.53 4.29
CA MET A 164 -20.34 12.60 5.06
C MET A 164 -19.81 12.09 6.40
N ILE A 165 -20.58 11.26 7.11
CA ILE A 165 -20.15 10.64 8.38
C ILE A 165 -18.93 9.75 8.11
N PHE A 166 -18.96 8.91 7.08
CA PHE A 166 -17.87 8.04 6.71
C PHE A 166 -16.59 8.80 6.36
N PHE A 167 -16.70 9.84 5.54
CA PHE A 167 -15.54 10.67 5.19
C PHE A 167 -14.98 11.40 6.41
N GLY A 168 -15.86 11.95 7.25
CA GLY A 168 -15.44 12.60 8.49
C GLY A 168 -14.72 11.64 9.44
N ALA A 169 -15.26 10.44 9.64
CA ALA A 169 -14.65 9.41 10.48
C ALA A 169 -13.31 8.93 9.90
N THR A 170 -13.25 8.66 8.59
CA THR A 170 -12.02 8.22 7.91
C THR A 170 -10.94 9.30 7.94
N PHE A 171 -11.31 10.55 7.73
CA PHE A 171 -10.41 11.68 7.85
C PHE A 171 -9.88 11.82 9.29
N GLY A 172 -10.78 11.78 10.28
CA GLY A 172 -10.41 11.81 11.70
C GLY A 172 -9.47 10.67 12.08
N TYR A 173 -9.76 9.45 11.64
CA TYR A 173 -8.89 8.28 11.85
C TYR A 173 -7.51 8.46 11.21
N THR A 174 -7.46 9.00 9.98
CA THR A 174 -6.18 9.25 9.28
C THR A 174 -5.35 10.31 10.01
N VAL A 175 -5.98 11.41 10.44
CA VAL A 175 -5.31 12.47 11.21
C VAL A 175 -4.81 11.93 12.54
N MET A 176 -5.65 11.20 13.27
CA MET A 176 -5.26 10.59 14.56
C MET A 176 -4.08 9.64 14.41
N SER A 177 -4.08 8.81 13.38
CA SER A 177 -2.96 7.91 13.07
C SER A 177 -1.66 8.68 12.83
N ARG A 178 -1.70 9.78 12.08
CA ARG A 178 -0.52 10.62 11.82
C ARG A 178 -0.02 11.34 13.08
N ILE A 179 -0.95 11.87 13.88
CA ILE A 179 -0.61 12.50 15.15
C ILE A 179 0.00 11.49 16.12
N SER A 180 -0.53 10.27 16.19
CA SER A 180 0.03 9.20 17.03
C SER A 180 1.48 8.87 16.67
N LEU A 181 1.79 8.81 15.37
CA LEU A 181 3.17 8.63 14.90
C LEU A 181 4.07 9.81 15.29
N LEU A 182 3.56 11.04 15.19
CA LEU A 182 4.29 12.24 15.61
C LEU A 182 4.56 12.24 17.11
N ILE A 183 3.56 11.90 17.93
CA ILE A 183 3.71 11.78 19.39
C ILE A 183 4.79 10.76 19.73
N GLY A 184 4.77 9.58 19.10
CA GLY A 184 5.79 8.57 19.32
C GLY A 184 7.20 9.06 18.97
N ARG A 185 7.37 9.87 17.93
CA ARG A 185 8.66 10.49 17.59
C ARG A 185 9.07 11.59 18.57
N MET A 186 8.12 12.37 19.06
CA MET A 186 8.39 13.37 20.09
C MET A 186 8.75 12.72 21.44
N GLN A 187 8.07 11.65 21.83
CA GLN A 187 8.42 10.86 23.01
C GLN A 187 9.83 10.28 22.91
N PHE A 188 10.21 9.75 21.75
CA PHE A 188 11.56 9.26 21.51
C PHE A 188 12.61 10.38 21.68
N LEU A 189 12.37 11.58 21.13
CA LEU A 189 13.31 12.70 21.25
C LEU A 189 13.39 13.24 22.67
N LEU A 190 12.26 13.35 23.38
CA LEU A 190 12.21 13.95 24.72
C LEU A 190 12.49 12.94 25.84
N GLY A 191 12.13 11.67 25.64
CA GLY A 191 12.35 10.59 26.60
C GLY A 191 13.70 9.91 26.42
N ASP A 192 13.91 9.28 25.27
CA ASP A 192 15.09 8.42 25.06
C ASP A 192 16.38 9.20 24.79
N PHE A 193 16.28 10.37 24.15
CA PHE A 193 17.44 11.20 23.84
C PHE A 193 17.72 12.27 24.90
N LEU A 194 16.75 13.11 25.21
CA LEU A 194 16.93 14.23 26.16
C LEU A 194 16.67 13.83 27.62
N HIS A 195 16.08 12.67 27.89
CA HIS A 195 15.73 12.18 29.25
C HIS A 195 14.91 13.19 30.08
N ILE A 196 14.10 14.05 29.40
CA ILE A 196 13.27 15.08 30.06
C ILE A 196 11.96 14.47 30.59
N ILE A 197 11.41 13.50 29.83
CA ILE A 197 10.16 12.83 30.17
C ILE A 197 10.48 11.37 30.55
N LYS A 198 10.01 10.95 31.72
CA LYS A 198 10.10 9.56 32.20
C LYS A 198 8.90 8.76 31.76
#